data_03e624a5847d8c2e9e1992cd91036229
#
_entry.id   03e624a5847d8c2e9e1992cd91036229
#
_cell.length_a   1.000
_cell.length_b   1.000
_cell.length_c   1.000
_cell.angle_alpha   90.00
_cell.angle_beta   90.00
_cell.angle_gamma   90.00
#
_symmetry.space_group_name_H-M   'P 1'
#
loop_
_entity.id
_entity.type
_entity.pdbx_description
1 polymer ?
#
loop_
_entity_poly.entity_id
_entity_poly.type
_entity_poly.pdbx_seq_one_letter_code
_entity_poly.pdbx_strand_id
1 'polypeptide(L)'
;NKDALLDYKQARALKSFVGVLDEDYIMVDVDDMNEAQLLLNIIEGEQIKCNILETDNGMHFYFKGYNMTNNKTKNFSAIGIMCDYKLGIKNSCDPLKINGEFRKWLKRVDETEIDELPKWLEASFKTDPGFTELAEGDGRNQTLFNYILKLQQIAMSKEEIRNTIRLINKHVLFEPISDKELDIVLRDDAFLKESFFINGKFQHDLFAKYLINEYHIIRIADILHIYIDGYYSDK
;
A
#
# COMPACT_ATOMS: atom_id res chain seq x y z
N ASN A 1 -20.22 6.08 -18.96
CA ASN A 1 -21.51 5.45 -18.76
C ASN A 1 -21.31 3.93 -18.84
N LYS A 2 -21.43 3.20 -17.70
CA LYS A 2 -21.24 1.72 -17.65
C LYS A 2 -22.19 0.98 -18.61
N ASP A 3 -23.32 1.57 -18.97
CA ASP A 3 -24.31 0.98 -19.89
C ASP A 3 -23.83 0.90 -21.36
N ALA A 4 -22.68 1.50 -21.68
CA ALA A 4 -22.08 1.51 -23.02
C ALA A 4 -20.81 0.66 -23.11
N LEU A 5 -20.52 -0.17 -22.11
CA LEU A 5 -19.37 -1.07 -22.15
C LEU A 5 -19.59 -2.18 -23.17
N LEU A 6 -18.55 -2.47 -23.96
CA LEU A 6 -18.53 -3.62 -24.85
C LEU A 6 -18.16 -4.87 -24.05
N ASP A 7 -18.71 -6.01 -24.44
CA ASP A 7 -18.17 -7.27 -23.94
C ASP A 7 -16.75 -7.53 -24.48
N TYR A 8 -16.02 -8.41 -23.81
CA TYR A 8 -14.62 -8.71 -24.19
C TYR A 8 -14.49 -9.21 -25.64
N LYS A 9 -15.45 -9.98 -26.14
CA LYS A 9 -15.44 -10.52 -27.51
C LYS A 9 -15.54 -9.39 -28.54
N GLN A 10 -16.40 -8.40 -28.29
CA GLN A 10 -16.54 -7.20 -29.11
C GLN A 10 -15.30 -6.31 -29.01
N ALA A 11 -14.84 -6.02 -27.80
CA ALA A 11 -13.67 -5.18 -27.56
C ALA A 11 -12.40 -5.77 -28.20
N ARG A 12 -12.21 -7.08 -28.11
CA ARG A 12 -11.06 -7.78 -28.69
C ARG A 12 -10.92 -7.59 -30.21
N ALA A 13 -12.03 -7.38 -30.92
CA ALA A 13 -12.02 -7.15 -32.36
C ALA A 13 -11.52 -5.74 -32.75
N LEU A 14 -11.52 -4.79 -31.82
CA LEU A 14 -11.06 -3.43 -32.05
C LEU A 14 -9.55 -3.36 -32.18
N LYS A 15 -9.04 -2.33 -32.88
CA LYS A 15 -7.61 -2.05 -32.99
C LYS A 15 -7.00 -1.68 -31.65
N SER A 16 -7.75 -0.97 -30.80
CA SER A 16 -7.34 -0.61 -29.44
C SER A 16 -8.53 -0.61 -28.52
N PHE A 17 -8.36 -0.99 -27.26
CA PHE A 17 -9.39 -0.87 -26.24
C PHE A 17 -8.77 -0.74 -24.85
N VAL A 18 -9.58 -0.24 -23.92
CA VAL A 18 -9.24 -0.17 -22.49
C VAL A 18 -10.18 -1.06 -21.68
N GLY A 19 -9.69 -1.66 -20.62
CA GLY A 19 -10.51 -2.28 -19.58
C GLY A 19 -10.91 -1.25 -18.54
N VAL A 20 -12.14 -1.29 -18.06
CA VAL A 20 -12.61 -0.48 -16.91
C VAL A 20 -12.45 -1.33 -15.66
N LEU A 21 -11.88 -0.77 -14.60
CA LEU A 21 -11.74 -1.45 -13.33
C LEU A 21 -13.08 -1.58 -12.63
N ASP A 22 -13.37 -2.76 -12.09
CA ASP A 22 -14.50 -2.95 -11.18
C ASP A 22 -14.29 -2.20 -9.87
N GLU A 23 -15.37 -1.91 -9.14
CA GLU A 23 -15.37 -0.96 -8.02
C GLU A 23 -14.46 -1.38 -6.85
N ASP A 24 -14.29 -2.68 -6.64
CA ASP A 24 -13.44 -3.27 -5.61
C ASP A 24 -11.96 -3.40 -6.03
N TYR A 25 -11.63 -3.11 -7.29
CA TYR A 25 -10.25 -3.17 -7.77
C TYR A 25 -9.52 -1.84 -7.64
N ILE A 26 -8.24 -1.96 -7.31
CA ILE A 26 -7.25 -0.90 -7.42
C ILE A 26 -6.10 -1.35 -8.32
N MET A 27 -5.66 -0.45 -9.18
CA MET A 27 -4.45 -0.62 -9.97
C MET A 27 -3.36 0.28 -9.42
N VAL A 28 -2.24 -0.31 -9.06
CA VAL A 28 -0.98 0.37 -8.70
C VAL A 28 -0.11 0.36 -9.94
N ASP A 29 0.14 1.54 -10.48
CA ASP A 29 0.89 1.78 -11.71
C ASP A 29 2.29 2.28 -11.35
N VAL A 30 3.32 1.53 -11.72
CA VAL A 30 4.73 1.85 -11.48
C VAL A 30 5.40 2.08 -12.83
N ASP A 31 5.70 3.33 -13.15
CA ASP A 31 6.21 3.76 -14.46
C ASP A 31 7.74 3.62 -14.63
N ASP A 32 8.48 3.34 -13.57
CA ASP A 32 9.91 3.02 -13.63
C ASP A 32 10.12 1.50 -13.63
N MET A 33 10.81 0.96 -14.63
CA MET A 33 11.00 -0.49 -14.79
C MET A 33 11.83 -1.10 -13.65
N ASN A 34 12.80 -0.37 -13.07
CA ASN A 34 13.60 -0.88 -11.95
C ASN A 34 12.76 -0.96 -10.67
N GLU A 35 11.96 0.07 -10.40
CA GLU A 35 11.02 0.06 -9.26
C GLU A 35 9.91 -0.98 -9.46
N ALA A 36 9.40 -1.15 -10.69
CA ALA A 36 8.41 -2.18 -11.02
C ALA A 36 8.98 -3.59 -10.82
N GLN A 37 10.23 -3.83 -11.23
CA GLN A 37 10.92 -5.11 -11.01
C GLN A 37 11.19 -5.35 -9.52
N LEU A 38 11.56 -4.32 -8.76
CA LEU A 38 11.70 -4.39 -7.31
C LEU A 38 10.38 -4.81 -6.66
N LEU A 39 9.27 -4.15 -7.04
CA LEU A 39 7.94 -4.50 -6.52
C LEU A 39 7.54 -5.93 -6.92
N LEU A 40 7.80 -6.35 -8.15
CA LEU A 40 7.56 -7.73 -8.60
C LEU A 40 8.29 -8.73 -7.71
N ASN A 41 9.58 -8.50 -7.43
CA ASN A 41 10.40 -9.38 -6.58
C ASN A 41 9.85 -9.46 -5.15
N ILE A 42 9.35 -8.35 -4.61
CA ILE A 42 8.70 -8.31 -3.28
C ILE A 42 7.40 -9.12 -3.31
N ILE A 43 6.53 -8.88 -4.30
CA ILE A 43 5.25 -9.57 -4.48
C ILE A 43 5.46 -11.10 -4.58
N GLU A 44 6.48 -11.54 -5.30
CA GLU A 44 6.81 -12.96 -5.43
C GLU A 44 7.41 -13.51 -4.14
N GLY A 45 8.36 -12.80 -3.53
CA GLY A 45 9.04 -13.22 -2.31
C GLY A 45 8.11 -13.31 -1.09
N GLU A 46 7.11 -12.46 -1.01
CA GLU A 46 6.09 -12.45 0.04
C GLU A 46 4.83 -13.26 -0.35
N GLN A 47 4.84 -13.93 -1.51
CA GLN A 47 3.76 -14.78 -2.03
C GLN A 47 2.40 -14.07 -2.17
N ILE A 48 2.43 -12.76 -2.45
CA ILE A 48 1.23 -11.95 -2.60
C ILE A 48 0.54 -12.29 -3.93
N LYS A 49 -0.77 -12.44 -3.88
CA LYS A 49 -1.60 -12.82 -5.03
C LYS A 49 -2.22 -11.58 -5.66
N CYS A 50 -1.69 -11.14 -6.79
CA CYS A 50 -2.24 -10.06 -7.60
C CYS A 50 -2.06 -10.34 -9.08
N ASN A 51 -2.84 -9.67 -9.94
CA ASN A 51 -2.60 -9.72 -11.38
C ASN A 51 -1.55 -8.68 -11.75
N ILE A 52 -0.67 -9.00 -12.70
CA ILE A 52 0.43 -8.12 -13.11
C ILE A 52 0.46 -8.02 -14.63
N LEU A 53 0.40 -6.78 -15.14
CA LEU A 53 0.44 -6.43 -16.56
C LEU A 53 1.72 -5.66 -16.87
N GLU A 54 2.47 -6.10 -17.87
CA GLU A 54 3.65 -5.39 -18.36
C GLU A 54 3.22 -4.20 -19.25
N THR A 55 3.90 -3.08 -19.09
CA THR A 55 3.74 -1.88 -19.92
C THR A 55 5.06 -1.51 -20.57
N ASP A 56 5.08 -0.49 -21.44
CA ASP A 56 6.28 -0.07 -22.12
C ASP A 56 7.38 0.47 -21.18
N ASN A 57 6.97 1.05 -20.04
CA ASN A 57 7.86 1.73 -19.11
C ASN A 57 7.93 1.11 -17.71
N GLY A 58 7.01 0.18 -17.39
CA GLY A 58 6.91 -0.39 -16.06
C GLY A 58 5.88 -1.51 -15.96
N MET A 59 5.14 -1.57 -14.86
CA MET A 59 4.14 -2.61 -14.62
C MET A 59 2.92 -2.06 -13.89
N HIS A 60 1.76 -2.65 -14.16
CA HIS A 60 0.52 -2.44 -13.43
C HIS A 60 0.24 -3.64 -12.53
N PHE A 61 -0.02 -3.38 -11.25
CA PHE A 61 -0.35 -4.39 -10.24
C PHE A 61 -1.79 -4.19 -9.79
N TYR A 62 -2.62 -5.25 -9.87
CA TYR A 62 -4.05 -5.17 -9.56
C TYR A 62 -4.35 -5.94 -8.28
N PHE A 63 -4.93 -5.24 -7.33
CA PHE A 63 -5.38 -5.79 -6.05
C PHE A 63 -6.89 -5.65 -5.91
N LYS A 64 -7.47 -6.41 -4.97
CA LYS A 64 -8.91 -6.39 -4.69
C LYS A 64 -9.14 -6.00 -3.23
N GLY A 65 -9.77 -4.85 -3.01
CA GLY A 65 -9.91 -4.24 -1.69
C GLY A 65 -8.87 -3.15 -1.41
N TYR A 66 -9.35 -1.99 -0.96
CA TYR A 66 -8.53 -0.82 -0.66
C TYR A 66 -9.31 0.20 0.19
N ASN A 67 -8.59 1.05 0.95
CA ASN A 67 -9.17 2.08 1.82
C ASN A 67 -9.05 3.51 1.26
N MET A 68 -8.82 3.66 -0.04
CA MET A 68 -8.62 4.95 -0.69
C MET A 68 -9.92 5.43 -1.34
N THR A 69 -10.18 6.75 -1.30
CA THR A 69 -11.39 7.36 -1.88
C THR A 69 -11.14 8.11 -3.18
N ASN A 70 -9.90 8.42 -3.51
CA ASN A 70 -9.52 9.15 -4.71
C ASN A 70 -8.26 8.57 -5.34
N ASN A 71 -8.18 8.65 -6.66
CA ASN A 71 -6.94 8.37 -7.38
C ASN A 71 -5.80 9.23 -6.82
N LYS A 72 -4.59 8.69 -6.82
CA LYS A 72 -3.37 9.40 -6.45
C LYS A 72 -2.35 9.28 -7.58
N THR A 73 -1.56 10.31 -7.76
CA THR A 73 -0.48 10.32 -8.76
C THR A 73 0.82 10.74 -8.09
N LYS A 74 1.91 10.10 -8.51
CA LYS A 74 3.27 10.37 -8.02
C LYS A 74 3.34 10.41 -6.49
N ASN A 75 2.81 9.36 -5.87
CA ASN A 75 2.91 9.15 -4.43
C ASN A 75 3.87 7.99 -4.16
N PHE A 76 4.67 8.14 -3.12
CA PHE A 76 5.52 7.05 -2.65
C PHE A 76 4.74 6.15 -1.68
N SER A 77 4.92 4.85 -1.86
CA SER A 77 4.50 3.84 -0.89
C SER A 77 5.35 3.92 0.39
N ALA A 78 4.95 3.20 1.43
CA ALA A 78 5.74 3.16 2.66
C ALA A 78 7.11 2.47 2.50
N ILE A 79 7.36 1.75 1.42
CA ILE A 79 8.67 1.16 1.10
C ILE A 79 9.49 2.01 0.11
N GLY A 80 8.99 3.20 -0.28
CA GLY A 80 9.73 4.15 -1.11
C GLY A 80 9.56 3.96 -2.62
N ILE A 81 8.65 3.12 -3.10
CA ILE A 81 8.33 2.97 -4.53
C ILE A 81 7.35 4.06 -4.94
N MET A 82 7.64 4.78 -6.03
CA MET A 82 6.75 5.79 -6.58
C MET A 82 5.66 5.16 -7.45
N CYS A 83 4.40 5.43 -7.12
CA CYS A 83 3.26 4.83 -7.79
C CYS A 83 2.16 5.83 -8.13
N ASP A 84 1.42 5.52 -9.18
CA ASP A 84 0.09 6.05 -9.44
C ASP A 84 -0.96 5.03 -8.99
N TYR A 85 -2.03 5.51 -8.35
CA TYR A 85 -3.12 4.67 -7.82
C TYR A 85 -4.41 5.01 -8.53
N LYS A 86 -4.99 4.03 -9.22
CA LYS A 86 -6.21 4.17 -10.01
C LYS A 86 -7.30 3.26 -9.45
N LEU A 87 -8.40 3.84 -9.01
CA LEU A 87 -9.46 3.16 -8.27
C LEU A 87 -10.65 2.81 -9.17
N GLY A 88 -11.20 1.62 -8.99
CA GLY A 88 -12.40 1.18 -9.69
C GLY A 88 -13.62 2.04 -9.39
N ILE A 89 -13.80 2.51 -8.14
CA ILE A 89 -14.88 3.45 -7.78
C ILE A 89 -14.82 4.78 -8.53
N LYS A 90 -13.69 5.10 -9.17
CA LYS A 90 -13.52 6.30 -10.02
C LYS A 90 -13.69 5.98 -11.52
N ASN A 91 -14.17 4.80 -11.87
CA ASN A 91 -14.23 4.31 -13.24
C ASN A 91 -12.89 4.41 -13.97
N SER A 92 -11.81 4.16 -13.24
CA SER A 92 -10.47 4.14 -13.81
C SER A 92 -10.37 3.02 -14.86
N CYS A 93 -9.56 3.26 -15.86
CA CYS A 93 -9.38 2.31 -16.96
C CYS A 93 -7.90 2.12 -17.27
N ASP A 94 -7.62 0.96 -17.89
CA ASP A 94 -6.28 0.59 -18.33
C ASP A 94 -6.28 0.14 -19.80
N PRO A 95 -5.37 0.67 -20.63
CA PRO A 95 -5.18 0.17 -21.99
C PRO A 95 -4.70 -1.28 -21.99
N LEU A 96 -5.52 -2.18 -22.51
CA LEU A 96 -5.21 -3.62 -22.61
C LEU A 96 -4.77 -4.04 -24.02
N LYS A 97 -5.13 -3.24 -25.03
CA LYS A 97 -4.74 -3.42 -26.43
C LYS A 97 -4.48 -2.07 -27.07
N ILE A 98 -3.32 -1.92 -27.72
CA ILE A 98 -2.90 -0.68 -28.37
C ILE A 98 -2.43 -1.03 -29.79
N ASN A 99 -3.00 -0.35 -30.80
CA ASN A 99 -2.61 -0.51 -32.21
C ASN A 99 -2.60 -1.96 -32.73
N GLY A 100 -3.42 -2.82 -32.21
CA GLY A 100 -3.54 -4.24 -32.59
C GLY A 100 -2.77 -5.20 -31.69
N GLU A 101 -1.90 -4.70 -30.84
CA GLU A 101 -1.10 -5.49 -29.92
C GLU A 101 -1.68 -5.51 -28.51
N PHE A 102 -1.79 -6.71 -27.93
CA PHE A 102 -2.20 -6.87 -26.54
C PHE A 102 -1.01 -6.64 -25.61
N ARG A 103 -1.23 -5.92 -24.51
CA ARG A 103 -0.29 -5.91 -23.40
C ARG A 103 -0.16 -7.30 -22.80
N LYS A 104 1.02 -7.60 -22.29
CA LYS A 104 1.37 -8.93 -21.77
C LYS A 104 1.07 -9.04 -20.28
N TRP A 105 0.26 -10.01 -19.91
CA TRP A 105 0.10 -10.40 -18.52
C TRP A 105 1.30 -11.21 -18.06
N LEU A 106 2.02 -10.74 -17.07
CA LEU A 106 3.13 -11.45 -16.42
C LEU A 106 2.60 -12.47 -15.41
N LYS A 107 1.55 -12.10 -14.69
CA LYS A 107 0.90 -12.96 -13.69
C LYS A 107 -0.60 -12.75 -13.75
N ARG A 108 -1.33 -13.86 -13.67
CA ARG A 108 -2.78 -13.87 -13.47
C ARG A 108 -3.13 -14.91 -12.42
N VAL A 109 -3.94 -14.53 -11.48
CA VAL A 109 -4.48 -15.40 -10.43
C VAL A 109 -6.01 -15.45 -10.56
N ASP A 110 -6.62 -16.45 -9.93
CA ASP A 110 -8.08 -16.49 -9.85
C ASP A 110 -8.60 -15.24 -9.12
N GLU A 111 -9.71 -14.70 -9.60
CA GLU A 111 -10.30 -13.48 -9.06
C GLU A 111 -10.63 -13.59 -7.56
N THR A 112 -10.96 -14.78 -7.11
CA THR A 112 -11.28 -15.07 -5.70
C THR A 112 -10.05 -15.16 -4.81
N GLU A 113 -8.86 -15.23 -5.40
CA GLU A 113 -7.59 -15.35 -4.70
C GLU A 113 -6.77 -14.06 -4.70
N ILE A 114 -7.25 -12.99 -5.36
CA ILE A 114 -6.54 -11.70 -5.38
C ILE A 114 -6.57 -11.09 -3.98
N ASP A 115 -5.40 -10.78 -3.46
CA ASP A 115 -5.23 -10.16 -2.14
C ASP A 115 -5.68 -8.67 -2.15
N GLU A 116 -5.97 -8.19 -0.95
CA GLU A 116 -6.15 -6.75 -0.71
C GLU A 116 -4.83 -5.99 -0.92
N LEU A 117 -4.94 -4.69 -1.23
CA LEU A 117 -3.75 -3.83 -1.34
C LEU A 117 -2.98 -3.82 0.00
N PRO A 118 -1.72 -4.31 0.03
CA PRO A 118 -0.93 -4.33 1.25
C PRO A 118 -0.72 -2.92 1.81
N LYS A 119 -0.79 -2.77 3.13
CA LYS A 119 -0.66 -1.47 3.81
C LYS A 119 0.64 -0.73 3.47
N TRP A 120 1.74 -1.46 3.35
CA TRP A 120 3.04 -0.90 2.98
C TRP A 120 3.10 -0.40 1.53
N LEU A 121 2.16 -0.82 0.66
CA LEU A 121 2.05 -0.38 -0.73
C LEU A 121 1.03 0.74 -0.93
N GLU A 122 0.24 1.11 0.08
CA GLU A 122 -0.68 2.26 -0.02
C GLU A 122 0.08 3.58 -0.25
N ALA A 123 -0.61 4.56 -0.87
CA ALA A 123 -0.09 5.91 -1.08
C ALA A 123 0.20 6.62 0.26
N SER A 124 1.45 6.67 0.68
CA SER A 124 1.88 7.11 2.00
C SER A 124 2.50 8.51 2.01
N PHE A 125 3.36 8.83 1.05
CA PHE A 125 4.15 10.07 1.05
C PHE A 125 4.12 10.79 -0.29
N LYS A 126 4.38 12.10 -0.27
CA LYS A 126 4.57 12.95 -1.47
C LYS A 126 6.04 13.08 -1.88
N THR A 127 6.95 12.75 -1.00
CA THR A 127 8.40 12.82 -1.20
C THR A 127 9.02 11.47 -0.94
N ASP A 128 10.09 11.17 -1.67
CA ASP A 128 10.87 9.95 -1.49
C ASP A 128 11.35 9.83 -0.03
N PRO A 129 11.11 8.70 0.64
CA PRO A 129 11.69 8.40 1.95
C PRO A 129 13.22 8.31 1.97
N GLY A 130 13.85 8.04 0.82
CA GLY A 130 15.30 8.08 0.64
C GLY A 130 16.04 6.86 1.18
N PHE A 131 15.66 5.64 0.78
CA PHE A 131 16.34 4.41 1.22
C PHE A 131 17.41 3.90 0.26
N THR A 132 17.29 4.20 -1.03
CA THR A 132 18.07 3.57 -2.11
C THR A 132 19.56 3.93 -2.11
N GLU A 133 19.93 5.02 -1.44
CA GLU A 133 21.31 5.52 -1.41
C GLU A 133 22.04 5.21 -0.09
N LEU A 134 21.43 4.45 0.83
CA LEU A 134 21.99 4.18 2.15
C LEU A 134 22.98 3.00 2.10
N ALA A 135 24.26 3.29 2.23
CA ALA A 135 25.35 2.30 2.36
C ALA A 135 25.83 2.11 3.81
N GLU A 136 26.78 1.20 4.01
CA GLU A 136 27.42 1.02 5.32
C GLU A 136 28.13 2.31 5.76
N GLY A 137 27.86 2.75 6.99
CA GLY A 137 28.37 4.02 7.53
C GLY A 137 27.42 5.20 7.40
N ASP A 138 26.38 5.13 6.58
CA ASP A 138 25.40 6.22 6.35
C ASP A 138 24.31 6.31 7.43
N GLY A 139 24.45 5.59 8.54
CA GLY A 139 23.50 5.65 9.65
C GLY A 139 22.18 4.93 9.37
N ARG A 140 22.19 3.81 8.62
CA ARG A 140 21.01 3.00 8.27
C ARG A 140 20.10 2.71 9.46
N ASN A 141 20.70 2.29 10.60
CA ASN A 141 19.94 1.98 11.81
C ASN A 141 19.17 3.20 12.32
N GLN A 142 19.82 4.37 12.32
CA GLN A 142 19.19 5.62 12.75
C GLN A 142 18.11 6.07 11.76
N THR A 143 18.34 5.89 10.47
CA THR A 143 17.36 6.21 9.42
C THR A 143 16.12 5.33 9.56
N LEU A 144 16.28 4.02 9.72
CA LEU A 144 15.17 3.10 9.93
C LEU A 144 14.43 3.40 11.25
N PHE A 145 15.15 3.70 12.33
CA PHE A 145 14.56 4.10 13.60
C PHE A 145 13.71 5.38 13.45
N ASN A 146 14.26 6.41 12.80
CA ASN A 146 13.52 7.65 12.55
C ASN A 146 12.31 7.42 11.63
N TYR A 147 12.40 6.43 10.75
CA TYR A 147 11.31 6.10 9.83
C TYR A 147 10.13 5.44 10.54
N ILE A 148 10.34 4.71 11.62
CA ILE A 148 9.27 4.20 12.50
C ILE A 148 8.32 5.34 12.89
N LEU A 149 8.88 6.50 13.29
CA LEU A 149 8.09 7.67 13.68
C LEU A 149 7.24 8.22 12.52
N LYS A 150 7.80 8.22 11.30
CA LYS A 150 7.04 8.67 10.10
C LYS A 150 5.89 7.70 9.78
N LEU A 151 6.12 6.39 9.91
CA LEU A 151 5.09 5.38 9.69
C LEU A 151 3.98 5.43 10.76
N GLN A 152 4.33 5.72 12.01
CA GLN A 152 3.34 5.98 13.06
C GLN A 152 2.48 7.22 12.74
N GLN A 153 3.05 8.27 12.13
CA GLN A 153 2.31 9.48 11.74
C GLN A 153 1.26 9.24 10.66
N ILE A 154 1.39 8.19 9.86
CA ILE A 154 0.39 7.77 8.87
C ILE A 154 -0.52 6.66 9.41
N ALA A 155 -0.55 6.48 10.73
CA ALA A 155 -1.42 5.55 11.44
C ALA A 155 -1.23 4.06 11.10
N MET A 156 -0.01 3.64 10.78
CA MET A 156 0.34 2.23 10.71
C MET A 156 0.48 1.65 12.12
N SER A 157 -0.06 0.47 12.33
CA SER A 157 0.12 -0.30 13.57
C SER A 157 1.58 -0.73 13.78
N LYS A 158 1.96 -1.10 14.99
CA LYS A 158 3.31 -1.60 15.29
C LYS A 158 3.71 -2.78 14.41
N GLU A 159 2.77 -3.69 14.14
CA GLU A 159 3.04 -4.87 13.35
C GLU A 159 3.22 -4.52 11.86
N GLU A 160 2.36 -3.67 11.31
CA GLU A 160 2.51 -3.15 9.94
C GLU A 160 3.84 -2.42 9.77
N ILE A 161 4.26 -1.61 10.74
CA ILE A 161 5.56 -0.92 10.73
C ILE A 161 6.71 -1.93 10.76
N ARG A 162 6.67 -2.93 11.65
CA ARG A 162 7.70 -3.98 11.72
C ARG A 162 7.83 -4.71 10.39
N ASN A 163 6.72 -5.09 9.80
CA ASN A 163 6.71 -5.75 8.50
C ASN A 163 7.26 -4.83 7.40
N THR A 164 6.86 -3.57 7.37
CA THR A 164 7.36 -2.57 6.41
C THR A 164 8.88 -2.38 6.53
N ILE A 165 9.39 -2.21 7.74
CA ILE A 165 10.85 -2.03 7.96
C ILE A 165 11.62 -3.29 7.59
N ARG A 166 11.09 -4.49 7.85
CA ARG A 166 11.72 -5.75 7.39
C ARG A 166 11.75 -5.86 5.88
N LEU A 167 10.68 -5.46 5.18
CA LEU A 167 10.65 -5.41 3.72
C LEU A 167 11.67 -4.42 3.17
N ILE A 168 11.76 -3.22 3.75
CA ILE A 168 12.76 -2.22 3.37
C ILE A 168 14.16 -2.80 3.54
N ASN A 169 14.46 -3.40 4.69
CA ASN A 169 15.78 -4.00 4.96
C ASN A 169 16.11 -5.11 3.97
N LYS A 170 15.14 -5.99 3.68
CA LYS A 170 15.36 -7.19 2.85
C LYS A 170 15.47 -6.88 1.35
N HIS A 171 14.71 -5.89 0.87
CA HIS A 171 14.52 -5.70 -0.57
C HIS A 171 14.93 -4.32 -1.09
N VAL A 172 14.90 -3.28 -0.28
CA VAL A 172 15.07 -1.89 -0.73
C VAL A 172 16.45 -1.34 -0.40
N LEU A 173 16.97 -1.62 0.79
CA LEU A 173 18.34 -1.20 1.16
C LEU A 173 19.37 -1.87 0.26
N PHE A 174 20.29 -1.09 -0.28
CA PHE A 174 21.41 -1.61 -1.05
C PHE A 174 22.27 -2.58 -0.23
N GLU A 175 22.52 -2.25 1.03
CA GLU A 175 23.20 -3.10 2.00
C GLU A 175 22.29 -3.31 3.23
N PRO A 176 21.63 -4.45 3.36
CA PRO A 176 20.79 -4.76 4.52
C PRO A 176 21.58 -4.73 5.85
N ILE A 177 20.94 -4.28 6.93
CA ILE A 177 21.49 -4.46 8.28
C ILE A 177 21.24 -5.89 8.76
N SER A 178 22.06 -6.36 9.69
CA SER A 178 21.91 -7.71 10.25
C SER A 178 20.59 -7.86 11.04
N ASP A 179 20.10 -9.10 11.15
CA ASP A 179 18.88 -9.38 11.93
C ASP A 179 18.98 -8.90 13.38
N LYS A 180 20.15 -9.00 14.00
CA LYS A 180 20.39 -8.51 15.37
C LYS A 180 20.24 -6.99 15.47
N GLU A 181 20.76 -6.26 14.50
CA GLU A 181 20.61 -4.79 14.44
C GLU A 181 19.16 -4.41 14.14
N LEU A 182 18.51 -5.15 13.25
CA LEU A 182 17.11 -4.95 12.91
C LEU A 182 16.20 -5.17 14.13
N ASP A 183 16.43 -6.20 14.92
CA ASP A 183 15.71 -6.45 16.17
C ASP A 183 15.89 -5.32 17.20
N ILE A 184 17.08 -4.70 17.26
CA ILE A 184 17.33 -3.52 18.10
C ILE A 184 16.54 -2.30 17.58
N VAL A 185 16.47 -2.10 16.26
CA VAL A 185 15.68 -1.02 15.66
C VAL A 185 14.19 -1.22 15.92
N LEU A 186 13.71 -2.46 15.88
CA LEU A 186 12.28 -2.83 15.98
C LEU A 186 11.83 -3.21 17.41
N ARG A 187 12.66 -2.95 18.44
CA ARG A 187 12.29 -3.22 19.84
C ARG A 187 11.05 -2.41 20.25
N ASP A 188 10.32 -2.87 21.26
CA ASP A 188 9.04 -2.25 21.66
C ASP A 188 9.16 -0.79 22.08
N ASP A 189 10.25 -0.42 22.75
CA ASP A 189 10.52 0.95 23.20
C ASP A 189 10.97 1.90 22.07
N ALA A 190 11.29 1.37 20.88
CA ALA A 190 11.50 2.17 19.68
C ALA A 190 10.21 2.82 19.16
N PHE A 191 9.08 2.20 19.49
CA PHE A 191 7.78 2.76 19.18
C PHE A 191 7.38 3.74 20.28
N LEU A 192 7.51 5.04 20.02
CA LEU A 192 7.06 6.06 20.96
C LEU A 192 5.59 5.81 21.33
N LYS A 193 5.24 6.14 22.58
CA LYS A 193 3.84 6.31 22.94
C LYS A 193 3.22 7.26 21.92
N GLU A 194 2.07 6.85 21.39
CA GLU A 194 1.40 7.54 20.30
C GLU A 194 1.34 9.05 20.55
N SER A 195 1.96 9.83 19.68
CA SER A 195 1.85 11.27 19.72
C SER A 195 0.68 11.67 18.85
N PHE A 196 -0.38 12.16 19.48
CA PHE A 196 -1.54 12.69 18.77
C PHE A 196 -1.34 14.13 18.28
N PHE A 197 -0.10 14.62 18.33
CA PHE A 197 0.26 15.95 17.85
C PHE A 197 1.27 15.86 16.72
N ILE A 198 0.91 16.39 15.54
CA ILE A 198 1.80 16.53 14.38
C ILE A 198 2.00 18.04 14.13
N ASN A 199 3.24 18.49 14.13
CA ASN A 199 3.58 19.91 13.97
C ASN A 199 2.79 20.82 14.93
N GLY A 200 2.61 20.38 16.17
CA GLY A 200 1.87 21.13 17.20
C GLY A 200 0.34 21.10 17.06
N LYS A 201 -0.20 20.40 16.07
CA LYS A 201 -1.66 20.27 15.86
C LYS A 201 -2.12 18.89 16.33
N PHE A 202 -3.17 18.87 17.16
CA PHE A 202 -3.81 17.66 17.62
C PHE A 202 -4.48 16.94 16.45
N GLN A 203 -4.25 15.62 16.35
CA GLN A 203 -4.75 14.77 15.28
C GLN A 203 -5.95 13.96 15.80
N HIS A 204 -7.15 14.50 15.61
CA HIS A 204 -8.39 13.88 16.07
C HIS A 204 -8.58 12.46 15.51
N ASP A 205 -8.26 12.25 14.24
CA ASP A 205 -8.42 10.94 13.59
C ASP A 205 -7.46 9.89 14.14
N LEU A 206 -6.21 10.26 14.44
CA LEU A 206 -5.24 9.37 15.07
C LEU A 206 -5.67 9.00 16.48
N PHE A 207 -6.12 10.00 17.24
CA PHE A 207 -6.62 9.79 18.59
C PHE A 207 -7.89 8.92 18.62
N ALA A 208 -8.83 9.16 17.70
CA ALA A 208 -10.03 8.34 17.57
C ALA A 208 -9.70 6.87 17.24
N LYS A 209 -8.79 6.64 16.29
CA LYS A 209 -8.31 5.28 15.96
C LYS A 209 -7.64 4.60 17.14
N TYR A 210 -6.79 5.32 17.86
CA TYR A 210 -6.17 4.82 19.09
C TYR A 210 -7.23 4.38 20.10
N LEU A 211 -8.21 5.24 20.39
CA LEU A 211 -9.28 4.91 21.33
C LEU A 211 -10.10 3.69 20.88
N ILE A 212 -10.42 3.60 19.59
CA ILE A 212 -11.16 2.46 19.03
C ILE A 212 -10.38 1.16 19.23
N ASN A 213 -9.07 1.17 18.96
CA ASN A 213 -8.23 -0.02 19.07
C ASN A 213 -7.94 -0.40 20.52
N GLU A 214 -7.61 0.59 21.36
CA GLU A 214 -7.22 0.37 22.76
C GLU A 214 -8.40 -0.05 23.63
N TYR A 215 -9.56 0.57 23.40
CA TYR A 215 -10.77 0.35 24.20
C TYR A 215 -11.84 -0.48 23.48
N HIS A 216 -11.53 -1.02 22.30
CA HIS A 216 -12.49 -1.79 21.49
C HIS A 216 -13.86 -1.09 21.38
N ILE A 217 -13.83 0.16 20.88
CA ILE A 217 -15.03 0.98 20.75
C ILE A 217 -15.76 0.61 19.46
N ILE A 218 -17.07 0.35 19.57
CA ILE A 218 -17.94 0.16 18.40
C ILE A 218 -19.09 1.16 18.43
N ARG A 219 -19.74 1.35 17.30
CA ARG A 219 -20.93 2.21 17.16
C ARG A 219 -22.15 1.33 16.89
N ILE A 220 -23.17 1.42 17.74
CA ILE A 220 -24.45 0.75 17.58
C ILE A 220 -25.55 1.81 17.68
N ALA A 221 -26.39 1.92 16.65
CA ALA A 221 -27.51 2.88 16.60
C ALA A 221 -27.11 4.31 17.01
N ASP A 222 -25.99 4.79 16.45
CA ASP A 222 -25.39 6.13 16.70
C ASP A 222 -24.85 6.37 18.12
N ILE A 223 -24.79 5.35 18.98
CA ILE A 223 -24.20 5.40 20.30
C ILE A 223 -22.86 4.66 20.29
N LEU A 224 -21.83 5.24 20.94
CA LEU A 224 -20.55 4.59 21.12
C LEU A 224 -20.63 3.62 22.31
N HIS A 225 -20.12 2.41 22.10
CA HIS A 225 -20.03 1.39 23.11
C HIS A 225 -18.57 0.98 23.31
N ILE A 226 -18.15 0.84 24.56
CA ILE A 226 -16.82 0.39 24.95
C ILE A 226 -16.90 -1.05 25.45
N TYR A 227 -15.94 -1.90 25.08
CA TYR A 227 -15.84 -3.25 25.58
C TYR A 227 -15.28 -3.27 27.01
N ILE A 228 -16.07 -3.69 27.98
CA ILE A 228 -15.74 -3.75 29.41
C ILE A 228 -16.25 -5.08 29.97
N ASP A 229 -15.40 -5.83 30.68
CA ASP A 229 -15.75 -7.05 31.40
C ASP A 229 -16.55 -8.10 30.59
N GLY A 230 -16.20 -8.24 29.29
CA GLY A 230 -16.80 -9.27 28.44
C GLY A 230 -18.04 -8.83 27.66
N TYR A 231 -18.47 -7.58 27.74
CA TYR A 231 -19.60 -7.04 26.98
C TYR A 231 -19.38 -5.58 26.56
N TYR A 232 -20.17 -5.14 25.60
CA TYR A 232 -20.17 -3.74 25.16
C TYR A 232 -21.15 -2.91 25.97
N SER A 233 -20.71 -1.78 26.52
CA SER A 233 -21.49 -0.85 27.34
C SER A 233 -21.42 0.57 26.77
N ASP A 234 -22.53 1.30 26.89
CA ASP A 234 -22.66 2.73 26.57
C ASP A 234 -22.49 3.64 27.79
N LYS A 235 -22.10 3.07 28.93
CA LYS A 235 -21.94 3.76 30.23
C LYS A 235 -20.51 3.80 30.67
#